data_6b9be204e3aa61da023760baceb51408
#
_entry.id   6b9be204e3aa61da023760baceb51408
#
_cell.length_a   1.000
_cell.length_b   1.000
_cell.length_c   1.000
_cell.angle_alpha   90.00
_cell.angle_beta   90.00
_cell.angle_gamma   90.00
#
_symmetry.space_group_name_H-M   'P 1'
#
loop_
_entity.id
_entity.type
_entity.pdbx_description
1 polymer ?
#
loop_
_entity_poly.entity_id
_entity_poly.type
_entity_poly.pdbx_seq_one_letter_code
_entity_poly.pdbx_strand_id
1 'polypeptide(L)'
;MMLTIALSKGKMLDLTLEVFRRAGYAMGSFSTASRRLVFPCPEIGMTFLIVRPTDVPTYVEYGAVDVGIVGKDVLMEQDSDVYEPLDLGFGACRIAVAALKGQASRDRLSSKIRVATKYPKITERYFNQRGVAVEIIKLYGSIELAPLVGLADRIVDLVETGNTLKAHNLVEVECIAQSTARLVVNRASLKLKHAEVTELITKLRAVSRVATGSRATAPCEPSRGVRRTGKRTRT
;
A
#
# COMPACT_ATOMS: atom_id res chain seq x y z
N MET A 1 -10.85 -15.41 24.31
CA MET A 1 -11.55 -15.67 23.01
C MET A 1 -10.53 -15.85 21.90
N MET A 2 -10.85 -16.60 20.84
CA MET A 2 -9.94 -16.81 19.71
C MET A 2 -10.01 -15.62 18.73
N LEU A 3 -8.84 -15.07 18.31
CA LEU A 3 -8.77 -14.02 17.30
C LEU A 3 -8.69 -14.62 15.90
N THR A 4 -9.44 -14.05 14.96
CA THR A 4 -9.35 -14.37 13.54
C THR A 4 -8.62 -13.25 12.80
N ILE A 5 -7.54 -13.60 12.08
CA ILE A 5 -6.61 -12.64 11.49
C ILE A 5 -6.48 -12.88 9.98
N ALA A 6 -6.79 -11.86 9.16
CA ALA A 6 -6.56 -11.91 7.72
C ALA A 6 -5.13 -11.46 7.38
N LEU A 7 -4.42 -12.30 6.63
CA LEU A 7 -3.07 -12.03 6.14
C LEU A 7 -3.07 -11.89 4.62
N SER A 8 -2.34 -10.88 4.12
CA SER A 8 -2.18 -10.64 2.70
C SER A 8 -1.30 -11.71 2.05
N LYS A 9 -1.82 -12.39 1.00
CA LYS A 9 -1.04 -13.34 0.20
C LYS A 9 0.11 -12.64 -0.53
N GLY A 10 1.21 -13.36 -0.73
CA GLY A 10 2.38 -12.89 -1.47
C GLY A 10 3.52 -12.41 -0.57
N LYS A 11 4.39 -11.54 -1.07
CA LYS A 11 5.62 -11.08 -0.40
C LYS A 11 5.38 -10.56 1.03
N MET A 12 4.25 -9.91 1.27
CA MET A 12 3.90 -9.39 2.59
C MET A 12 3.62 -10.49 3.62
N LEU A 13 3.21 -11.69 3.17
CA LEU A 13 2.93 -12.82 4.06
C LEU A 13 4.17 -13.23 4.85
N ASP A 14 5.30 -13.44 4.17
CA ASP A 14 6.53 -13.91 4.80
C ASP A 14 7.05 -12.90 5.83
N LEU A 15 7.01 -11.60 5.50
CA LEU A 15 7.38 -10.51 6.41
C LEU A 15 6.44 -10.46 7.62
N THR A 16 5.16 -10.69 7.42
CA THR A 16 4.17 -10.73 8.50
C THR A 16 4.44 -11.90 9.45
N LEU A 17 4.68 -13.09 8.90
CA LEU A 17 5.00 -14.28 9.71
C LEU A 17 6.28 -14.09 10.55
N GLU A 18 7.27 -13.42 9.98
CA GLU A 18 8.51 -13.08 10.70
C GLU A 18 8.23 -12.15 11.89
N VAL A 19 7.41 -11.12 11.69
CA VAL A 19 7.01 -10.20 12.76
C VAL A 19 6.23 -10.92 13.87
N PHE A 20 5.32 -11.84 13.52
CA PHE A 20 4.59 -12.65 14.51
C PHE A 20 5.53 -13.56 15.30
N ARG A 21 6.49 -14.25 14.66
CA ARG A 21 7.49 -15.06 15.35
C ARG A 21 8.32 -14.22 16.33
N ARG A 22 8.78 -13.05 15.91
CA ARG A 22 9.53 -12.12 16.78
C ARG A 22 8.69 -11.60 17.93
N ALA A 23 7.38 -11.49 17.76
CA ALA A 23 6.45 -11.13 18.83
C ALA A 23 6.13 -12.31 19.79
N GLY A 24 6.77 -13.46 19.60
CA GLY A 24 6.62 -14.65 20.48
C GLY A 24 5.46 -15.55 20.11
N TYR A 25 4.84 -15.39 18.94
CA TYR A 25 3.78 -16.30 18.49
C TYR A 25 4.35 -17.50 17.74
N ALA A 26 4.18 -18.70 18.32
CA ALA A 26 4.57 -19.95 17.68
C ALA A 26 3.57 -20.31 16.57
N MET A 27 4.00 -20.22 15.31
CA MET A 27 3.16 -20.47 14.12
C MET A 27 3.31 -21.92 13.62
N GLY A 28 3.31 -22.90 14.53
CA GLY A 28 3.73 -24.28 14.25
C GLY A 28 2.96 -25.02 13.15
N SER A 29 1.65 -24.79 13.05
CA SER A 29 0.80 -25.43 12.03
C SER A 29 0.71 -24.63 10.71
N PHE A 30 1.32 -23.44 10.65
CA PHE A 30 1.25 -22.57 9.49
C PHE A 30 2.28 -22.98 8.41
N SER A 31 1.81 -23.29 7.19
CA SER A 31 2.66 -23.64 6.07
C SER A 31 2.26 -22.85 4.80
N THR A 32 3.18 -22.05 4.28
CA THR A 32 3.00 -21.32 3.02
C THR A 32 2.96 -22.24 1.79
N ALA A 33 3.48 -23.47 1.91
CA ALA A 33 3.42 -24.49 0.84
C ALA A 33 2.03 -25.14 0.70
N SER A 34 1.14 -24.95 1.70
CA SER A 34 -0.20 -25.51 1.67
C SER A 34 -1.13 -24.71 0.76
N ARG A 35 -2.06 -25.41 0.10
CA ARG A 35 -3.19 -24.77 -0.62
C ARG A 35 -4.32 -24.33 0.32
N ARG A 36 -4.22 -24.64 1.61
CA ARG A 36 -5.19 -24.19 2.62
C ARG A 36 -5.18 -22.68 2.71
N LEU A 37 -6.34 -22.09 2.95
CA LEU A 37 -6.51 -20.65 3.16
C LEU A 37 -6.86 -20.31 4.62
N VAL A 38 -7.17 -21.31 5.45
CA VAL A 38 -7.50 -21.16 6.85
C VAL A 38 -6.58 -22.05 7.68
N PHE A 39 -5.94 -21.44 8.68
CA PHE A 39 -4.95 -22.08 9.56
C PHE A 39 -5.33 -21.83 11.02
N PRO A 40 -6.06 -22.75 11.67
CA PRO A 40 -6.28 -22.68 13.12
C PRO A 40 -4.97 -22.92 13.87
N CYS A 41 -4.65 -22.05 14.82
CA CYS A 41 -3.51 -22.14 15.73
C CYS A 41 -4.02 -22.02 17.17
N PRO A 42 -4.68 -23.07 17.71
CA PRO A 42 -5.33 -23.01 19.02
C PRO A 42 -4.33 -22.79 20.16
N GLU A 43 -3.08 -23.23 19.99
CA GLU A 43 -1.99 -23.04 20.94
C GLU A 43 -1.67 -21.58 21.27
N ILE A 44 -1.97 -20.67 20.32
CA ILE A 44 -1.79 -19.21 20.49
C ILE A 44 -3.12 -18.45 20.50
N GLY A 45 -4.27 -19.17 20.52
CA GLY A 45 -5.60 -18.57 20.51
C GLY A 45 -5.96 -17.82 19.22
N MET A 46 -5.41 -18.22 18.06
CA MET A 46 -5.59 -17.50 16.79
C MET A 46 -6.00 -18.43 15.66
N THR A 47 -6.72 -17.87 14.68
CA THR A 47 -6.96 -18.47 13.36
C THR A 47 -6.52 -17.49 12.29
N PHE A 48 -5.68 -17.93 11.35
CA PHE A 48 -5.21 -17.12 10.23
C PHE A 48 -5.96 -17.45 8.95
N LEU A 49 -6.36 -16.41 8.22
CA LEU A 49 -6.93 -16.50 6.88
C LEU A 49 -5.96 -15.88 5.87
N ILE A 50 -5.70 -16.58 4.77
CA ILE A 50 -4.87 -16.06 3.68
C ILE A 50 -5.79 -15.56 2.58
N VAL A 51 -5.83 -14.25 2.36
CA VAL A 51 -6.68 -13.60 1.35
C VAL A 51 -5.86 -12.69 0.44
N ARG A 52 -6.45 -12.19 -0.64
CA ARG A 52 -5.79 -11.19 -1.48
C ARG A 52 -5.63 -9.88 -0.69
N PRO A 53 -4.54 -9.12 -0.90
CA PRO A 53 -4.33 -7.85 -0.20
C PRO A 53 -5.53 -6.89 -0.30
N THR A 54 -6.15 -6.82 -1.48
CA THR A 54 -7.33 -5.97 -1.74
C THR A 54 -8.58 -6.38 -0.97
N ASP A 55 -8.64 -7.64 -0.50
CA ASP A 55 -9.83 -8.17 0.16
C ASP A 55 -9.72 -8.06 1.69
N VAL A 56 -8.50 -7.92 2.23
CA VAL A 56 -8.27 -7.84 3.70
C VAL A 56 -9.14 -6.77 4.36
N PRO A 57 -9.20 -5.52 3.88
CA PRO A 57 -10.02 -4.49 4.54
C PRO A 57 -11.49 -4.86 4.58
N THR A 58 -12.03 -5.43 3.51
CA THR A 58 -13.43 -5.87 3.44
C THR A 58 -13.73 -6.94 4.47
N TYR A 59 -12.85 -7.97 4.60
CA TYR A 59 -13.03 -9.01 5.61
C TYR A 59 -13.03 -8.46 7.05
N VAL A 60 -12.20 -7.46 7.32
CA VAL A 60 -12.14 -6.78 8.61
C VAL A 60 -13.37 -5.89 8.83
N GLU A 61 -13.74 -5.07 7.86
CA GLU A 61 -14.85 -4.13 7.94
C GLU A 61 -16.18 -4.85 8.25
N TYR A 62 -16.45 -5.94 7.53
CA TYR A 62 -17.67 -6.74 7.73
C TYR A 62 -17.59 -7.69 8.94
N GLY A 63 -16.49 -7.70 9.69
CA GLY A 63 -16.35 -8.53 10.90
C GLY A 63 -16.21 -10.03 10.64
N ALA A 64 -15.92 -10.43 9.39
CA ALA A 64 -15.59 -11.83 9.05
C ALA A 64 -14.26 -12.25 9.70
N VAL A 65 -13.38 -11.28 9.95
CA VAL A 65 -12.16 -11.42 10.76
C VAL A 65 -12.07 -10.26 11.76
N ASP A 66 -11.38 -10.48 12.87
CA ASP A 66 -11.19 -9.47 13.91
C ASP A 66 -10.11 -8.45 13.54
N VAL A 67 -9.05 -8.94 12.88
CA VAL A 67 -7.82 -8.19 12.59
C VAL A 67 -7.36 -8.50 11.17
N GLY A 68 -6.70 -7.53 10.52
CA GLY A 68 -6.08 -7.72 9.23
C GLY A 68 -4.69 -7.09 9.16
N ILE A 69 -3.83 -7.63 8.27
CA ILE A 69 -2.56 -7.00 7.91
C ILE A 69 -2.54 -6.73 6.42
N VAL A 70 -2.40 -5.44 6.07
CA VAL A 70 -2.55 -4.94 4.70
C VAL A 70 -1.67 -3.71 4.46
N GLY A 71 -1.32 -3.43 3.21
CA GLY A 71 -0.60 -2.21 2.84
C GLY A 71 -1.45 -0.94 3.01
N LYS A 72 -0.82 0.16 3.42
CA LYS A 72 -1.48 1.48 3.53
C LYS A 72 -2.07 1.94 2.19
N ASP A 73 -1.45 1.58 1.08
CA ASP A 73 -1.94 1.84 -0.29
C ASP A 73 -3.35 1.29 -0.53
N VAL A 74 -3.63 0.07 -0.06
CA VAL A 74 -4.95 -0.54 -0.18
C VAL A 74 -5.98 0.19 0.66
N LEU A 75 -5.62 0.56 1.90
CA LEU A 75 -6.50 1.34 2.79
C LEU A 75 -6.84 2.70 2.20
N MET A 76 -5.84 3.40 1.65
CA MET A 76 -6.02 4.70 1.00
C MET A 76 -6.90 4.63 -0.25
N GLU A 77 -6.81 3.52 -1.00
CA GLU A 77 -7.60 3.32 -2.21
C GLU A 77 -9.04 2.96 -1.90
N GLN A 78 -9.29 2.11 -0.89
CA GLN A 78 -10.61 1.60 -0.59
C GLN A 78 -11.44 2.52 0.30
N ASP A 79 -10.77 3.29 1.16
CA ASP A 79 -11.44 4.18 2.14
C ASP A 79 -12.32 3.38 3.14
N SER A 80 -11.81 2.21 3.59
CA SER A 80 -12.56 1.24 4.41
C SER A 80 -12.74 1.73 5.85
N ASP A 81 -13.91 1.44 6.44
CA ASP A 81 -14.23 1.80 7.82
C ASP A 81 -13.64 0.81 8.83
N VAL A 82 -12.32 0.85 8.97
CA VAL A 82 -11.56 0.01 9.92
C VAL A 82 -10.73 0.88 10.86
N TYR A 83 -10.41 0.36 12.05
CA TYR A 83 -9.48 1.00 12.96
C TYR A 83 -8.05 0.61 12.59
N GLU A 84 -7.13 1.59 12.46
CA GLU A 84 -5.73 1.41 12.08
C GLU A 84 -4.80 1.78 13.27
N PRO A 85 -4.57 0.88 14.25
CA PRO A 85 -3.84 1.22 15.48
C PRO A 85 -2.32 1.16 15.35
N LEU A 86 -1.76 0.51 14.32
CA LEU A 86 -0.32 0.24 14.25
C LEU A 86 0.22 0.23 12.83
N ASP A 87 1.30 1.01 12.63
CA ASP A 87 2.23 0.87 11.52
C ASP A 87 3.26 -0.22 11.87
N LEU A 88 3.31 -1.27 11.06
CA LEU A 88 4.24 -2.38 11.27
C LEU A 88 5.65 -2.11 10.72
N GLY A 89 5.82 -1.06 9.91
CA GLY A 89 7.10 -0.55 9.44
C GLY A 89 7.80 -1.40 8.39
N PHE A 90 7.21 -2.51 7.92
CA PHE A 90 7.76 -3.34 6.86
C PHE A 90 6.97 -3.20 5.55
N GLY A 91 7.51 -3.78 4.46
CA GLY A 91 6.87 -3.69 3.14
C GLY A 91 6.83 -2.26 2.59
N ALA A 92 7.82 -1.44 2.97
CA ALA A 92 7.87 -0.04 2.58
C ALA A 92 7.96 0.10 1.06
N CYS A 93 7.04 0.89 0.50
CA CYS A 93 6.99 1.30 -0.89
C CYS A 93 6.38 2.70 -0.98
N ARG A 94 6.36 3.26 -2.18
CA ARG A 94 5.70 4.55 -2.44
C ARG A 94 4.77 4.43 -3.63
N ILE A 95 3.67 5.16 -3.58
CA ILE A 95 2.78 5.38 -4.72
C ILE A 95 3.38 6.55 -5.49
N ALA A 96 3.70 6.34 -6.75
CA ALA A 96 4.35 7.36 -7.56
C ALA A 96 3.72 7.51 -8.94
N VAL A 97 3.78 8.73 -9.46
CA VAL A 97 3.52 9.03 -10.87
C VAL A 97 4.79 8.73 -11.66
N ALA A 98 4.68 7.95 -12.71
CA ALA A 98 5.80 7.70 -13.62
C ALA A 98 5.38 7.93 -15.08
N ALA A 99 6.39 8.25 -15.94
CA ALA A 99 6.22 8.47 -17.36
C ALA A 99 7.42 7.94 -18.14
N LEU A 100 7.30 7.81 -19.46
CA LEU A 100 8.43 7.47 -20.32
C LEU A 100 9.52 8.52 -20.21
N LYS A 101 10.78 8.07 -20.18
CA LYS A 101 11.95 8.95 -20.20
C LYS A 101 11.88 9.85 -21.45
N GLY A 102 11.98 11.18 -21.24
CA GLY A 102 11.83 12.19 -22.32
C GLY A 102 10.38 12.68 -22.52
N GLN A 103 9.37 12.07 -21.88
CA GLN A 103 8.00 12.57 -21.87
C GLN A 103 7.57 13.09 -20.48
N ALA A 104 8.41 12.95 -19.48
CA ALA A 104 8.13 13.35 -18.09
C ALA A 104 7.78 14.83 -17.93
N SER A 105 8.36 15.72 -18.78
CA SER A 105 8.15 17.17 -18.75
C SER A 105 7.13 17.69 -19.77
N ARG A 106 6.47 16.81 -20.53
CA ARG A 106 5.44 17.23 -21.48
C ARG A 106 4.15 17.53 -20.72
N ASP A 107 4.02 18.75 -20.23
CA ASP A 107 2.74 19.36 -19.92
C ASP A 107 2.02 19.63 -21.25
N ARG A 108 1.13 18.71 -21.63
CA ARG A 108 0.22 18.97 -22.75
C ARG A 108 -0.82 19.98 -22.26
N LEU A 109 -0.56 21.25 -22.53
CA LEU A 109 -1.44 22.40 -22.18
C LEU A 109 -2.86 22.31 -22.79
N SER A 110 -3.14 21.32 -23.63
CA SER A 110 -4.40 21.28 -24.40
C SER A 110 -5.12 19.94 -24.45
N SER A 111 -4.64 18.90 -23.77
CA SER A 111 -5.33 17.61 -23.76
C SER A 111 -5.37 16.99 -22.36
N LYS A 112 -6.49 16.33 -22.04
CA LYS A 112 -6.67 15.52 -20.84
C LYS A 112 -5.59 14.44 -20.77
N ILE A 113 -4.85 14.36 -19.66
CA ILE A 113 -3.78 13.38 -19.46
C ILE A 113 -4.40 12.02 -19.18
N ARG A 114 -4.02 10.98 -19.91
CA ARG A 114 -4.43 9.60 -19.65
C ARG A 114 -3.47 8.97 -18.65
N VAL A 115 -4.03 8.45 -17.55
CA VAL A 115 -3.26 7.82 -16.47
C VAL A 115 -3.72 6.40 -16.26
N ALA A 116 -2.86 5.42 -16.53
CA ALA A 116 -3.13 4.02 -16.21
C ALA A 116 -2.73 3.72 -14.76
N THR A 117 -3.62 3.04 -14.03
CA THR A 117 -3.39 2.78 -12.61
C THR A 117 -4.22 1.62 -12.07
N LYS A 118 -3.70 1.00 -11.01
CA LYS A 118 -4.43 0.09 -10.13
C LYS A 118 -5.17 0.86 -9.01
N TYR A 119 -4.84 2.15 -8.81
CA TYR A 119 -5.29 3.00 -7.71
C TYR A 119 -6.10 4.21 -8.23
N PRO A 120 -7.29 4.01 -8.80
CA PRO A 120 -8.08 5.08 -9.40
C PRO A 120 -8.45 6.19 -8.40
N LYS A 121 -8.91 5.87 -7.18
CA LYS A 121 -9.32 6.89 -6.21
C LYS A 121 -8.13 7.74 -5.72
N ILE A 122 -6.99 7.11 -5.44
CA ILE A 122 -5.76 7.82 -5.05
C ILE A 122 -5.32 8.74 -6.19
N THR A 123 -5.34 8.23 -7.43
CA THR A 123 -4.94 8.98 -8.62
C THR A 123 -5.86 10.18 -8.85
N GLU A 124 -7.17 9.98 -8.81
CA GLU A 124 -8.16 11.04 -8.99
C GLU A 124 -7.99 12.15 -7.93
N ARG A 125 -7.89 11.76 -6.66
CA ARG A 125 -7.69 12.68 -5.54
C ARG A 125 -6.41 13.51 -5.69
N TYR A 126 -5.33 12.86 -6.11
CA TYR A 126 -4.04 13.49 -6.32
C TYR A 126 -4.06 14.55 -7.44
N PHE A 127 -4.60 14.22 -8.61
CA PHE A 127 -4.66 15.15 -9.75
C PHE A 127 -5.71 16.26 -9.54
N ASN A 128 -6.84 15.95 -8.91
CA ASN A 128 -7.86 16.96 -8.56
C ASN A 128 -7.29 18.03 -7.61
N GLN A 129 -6.51 17.66 -6.61
CA GLN A 129 -5.84 18.60 -5.70
C GLN A 129 -4.87 19.54 -6.42
N ARG A 130 -4.40 19.18 -7.60
CA ARG A 130 -3.50 19.99 -8.46
C ARG A 130 -4.21 20.74 -9.56
N GLY A 131 -5.52 20.59 -9.67
CA GLY A 131 -6.31 21.21 -10.74
C GLY A 131 -6.02 20.63 -12.13
N VAL A 132 -5.50 19.40 -12.20
CA VAL A 132 -5.15 18.73 -13.46
C VAL A 132 -6.24 17.75 -13.86
N ALA A 133 -6.87 17.95 -15.02
CA ALA A 133 -7.86 17.05 -15.57
C ALA A 133 -7.19 15.78 -16.12
N VAL A 134 -7.62 14.60 -15.64
CA VAL A 134 -7.10 13.31 -16.07
C VAL A 134 -8.20 12.38 -16.55
N GLU A 135 -7.83 11.49 -17.46
CA GLU A 135 -8.62 10.32 -17.82
C GLU A 135 -7.96 9.10 -17.16
N ILE A 136 -8.69 8.44 -16.25
CA ILE A 136 -8.15 7.30 -15.51
C ILE A 136 -8.50 6.01 -16.23
N ILE A 137 -7.46 5.25 -16.57
CA ILE A 137 -7.56 3.91 -17.18
C ILE A 137 -7.23 2.89 -16.10
N LYS A 138 -8.26 2.25 -15.53
CA LYS A 138 -8.07 1.24 -14.50
C LYS A 138 -7.53 -0.04 -15.09
N LEU A 139 -6.38 -0.49 -14.57
CA LEU A 139 -5.76 -1.78 -14.88
C LEU A 139 -5.58 -2.61 -13.60
N TYR A 140 -5.41 -3.92 -13.74
CA TYR A 140 -5.25 -4.84 -12.61
C TYR A 140 -3.82 -5.37 -12.45
N GLY A 141 -2.97 -5.15 -13.45
CA GLY A 141 -1.55 -5.56 -13.46
C GLY A 141 -0.85 -5.07 -14.73
N SER A 142 0.47 -5.25 -14.79
CA SER A 142 1.34 -4.84 -15.90
C SER A 142 1.12 -3.38 -16.31
N ILE A 143 1.00 -2.52 -15.31
CA ILE A 143 0.68 -1.09 -15.50
C ILE A 143 1.76 -0.40 -16.32
N GLU A 144 3.02 -0.82 -16.14
CA GLU A 144 4.20 -0.30 -16.82
C GLU A 144 4.16 -0.45 -18.36
N LEU A 145 3.33 -1.36 -18.89
CA LEU A 145 3.17 -1.53 -20.32
C LEU A 145 2.33 -0.42 -20.96
N ALA A 146 1.42 0.20 -20.22
CA ALA A 146 0.46 1.15 -20.77
C ALA A 146 1.11 2.34 -21.51
N PRO A 147 2.17 2.99 -21.01
CA PRO A 147 2.85 4.05 -21.77
C PRO A 147 3.62 3.52 -22.96
N LEU A 148 4.17 2.30 -22.91
CA LEU A 148 4.95 1.70 -23.99
C LEU A 148 4.12 1.46 -25.25
N VAL A 149 2.85 1.06 -25.06
CA VAL A 149 1.90 0.78 -26.16
C VAL A 149 1.01 1.99 -26.51
N GLY A 150 1.26 3.17 -25.91
CA GLY A 150 0.49 4.38 -26.17
C GLY A 150 -0.93 4.38 -25.58
N LEU A 151 -1.24 3.47 -24.65
CA LEU A 151 -2.53 3.43 -23.96
C LEU A 151 -2.69 4.60 -22.97
N ALA A 152 -1.62 4.97 -22.26
CA ALA A 152 -1.61 6.07 -21.31
C ALA A 152 -0.38 6.94 -21.45
N ASP A 153 -0.48 8.19 -21.01
CA ASP A 153 0.63 9.17 -21.03
C ASP A 153 1.48 9.04 -19.76
N ARG A 154 0.85 8.63 -18.64
CA ARG A 154 1.47 8.42 -17.33
C ARG A 154 0.90 7.17 -16.65
N ILE A 155 1.60 6.70 -15.65
CA ILE A 155 1.11 5.66 -14.75
C ILE A 155 1.15 6.15 -13.30
N VAL A 156 0.27 5.58 -12.48
CA VAL A 156 0.38 5.66 -11.00
C VAL A 156 0.42 4.24 -10.48
N ASP A 157 1.53 3.87 -9.85
CA ASP A 157 1.73 2.52 -9.31
C ASP A 157 2.66 2.53 -8.10
N LEU A 158 2.78 1.36 -7.45
CA LEU A 158 3.71 1.12 -6.36
C LEU A 158 5.15 1.01 -6.86
N VAL A 159 6.03 1.73 -6.20
CA VAL A 159 7.47 1.69 -6.46
C VAL A 159 8.19 1.31 -5.16
N GLU A 160 8.83 0.16 -5.15
CA GLU A 160 9.70 -0.26 -4.05
C GLU A 160 11.15 0.18 -4.32
N THR A 161 11.82 -0.44 -5.28
CA THR A 161 13.20 -0.15 -5.67
C THR A 161 13.33 0.68 -6.95
N GLY A 162 12.27 0.75 -7.74
CA GLY A 162 12.25 1.39 -9.05
C GLY A 162 12.87 0.56 -10.19
N ASN A 163 13.28 -0.68 -9.94
CA ASN A 163 13.90 -1.53 -10.97
C ASN A 163 12.94 -1.84 -12.13
N THR A 164 11.66 -2.09 -11.84
CA THR A 164 10.63 -2.31 -12.87
C THR A 164 10.46 -1.08 -13.76
N LEU A 165 10.43 0.11 -13.19
CA LEU A 165 10.35 1.35 -13.98
C LEU A 165 11.56 1.49 -14.91
N LYS A 166 12.77 1.27 -14.38
CA LYS A 166 14.02 1.34 -15.17
C LYS A 166 14.04 0.34 -16.32
N ALA A 167 13.61 -0.91 -16.07
CA ALA A 167 13.55 -1.97 -17.07
C ALA A 167 12.62 -1.63 -18.24
N HIS A 168 11.61 -0.79 -18.02
CA HIS A 168 10.64 -0.35 -19.02
C HIS A 168 10.86 1.10 -19.50
N ASN A 169 12.06 1.65 -19.28
CA ASN A 169 12.39 3.02 -19.66
C ASN A 169 11.45 4.10 -19.10
N LEU A 170 10.88 3.83 -17.93
CA LEU A 170 10.05 4.76 -17.17
C LEU A 170 10.89 5.47 -16.12
N VAL A 171 10.53 6.71 -15.83
CA VAL A 171 11.10 7.52 -14.76
C VAL A 171 10.00 7.96 -13.81
N GLU A 172 10.30 7.95 -12.52
CA GLU A 172 9.43 8.53 -11.52
C GLU A 172 9.42 10.05 -11.67
N VAL A 173 8.21 10.60 -11.76
CA VAL A 173 7.98 12.05 -11.92
C VAL A 173 7.71 12.69 -10.57
N GLU A 174 6.80 12.06 -9.80
CA GLU A 174 6.39 12.57 -8.50
C GLU A 174 6.01 11.40 -7.56
N CYS A 175 6.28 11.58 -6.26
CA CYS A 175 5.81 10.70 -5.22
C CYS A 175 4.47 11.22 -4.66
N ILE A 176 3.46 10.37 -4.61
CA ILE A 176 2.13 10.70 -4.09
C ILE A 176 2.06 10.44 -2.59
N ALA A 177 2.44 9.23 -2.16
CA ALA A 177 2.39 8.80 -0.78
C ALA A 177 3.34 7.65 -0.51
N GLN A 178 3.70 7.47 0.77
CA GLN A 178 4.40 6.26 1.23
C GLN A 178 3.39 5.24 1.75
N SER A 179 3.71 3.97 1.58
CA SER A 179 2.94 2.83 2.08
C SER A 179 3.85 1.87 2.83
N THR A 180 3.35 1.41 3.97
CA THR A 180 3.92 0.32 4.79
C THR A 180 2.79 -0.61 5.20
N ALA A 181 3.13 -1.79 5.72
CA ALA A 181 2.16 -2.71 6.27
C ALA A 181 1.48 -2.12 7.52
N ARG A 182 0.17 -2.23 7.58
CA ARG A 182 -0.68 -1.74 8.68
C ARG A 182 -1.42 -2.89 9.33
N LEU A 183 -1.53 -2.83 10.66
CA LEU A 183 -2.49 -3.61 11.40
C LEU A 183 -3.81 -2.86 11.40
N VAL A 184 -4.89 -3.53 10.97
CA VAL A 184 -6.24 -3.00 10.99
C VAL A 184 -7.15 -3.87 11.84
N VAL A 185 -8.12 -3.29 12.50
CA VAL A 185 -9.00 -3.97 13.45
C VAL A 185 -10.45 -3.63 13.16
N ASN A 186 -11.33 -4.63 13.22
CA ASN A 186 -12.77 -4.43 13.17
C ASN A 186 -13.23 -3.64 14.41
N ARG A 187 -14.09 -2.64 14.23
CA ARG A 187 -14.53 -1.74 15.32
C ARG A 187 -15.32 -2.47 16.42
N ALA A 188 -16.14 -3.46 16.05
CA ALA A 188 -16.87 -4.25 17.03
C ALA A 188 -15.93 -5.21 17.78
N SER A 189 -15.02 -5.89 17.08
CA SER A 189 -14.02 -6.77 17.67
C SER A 189 -13.11 -6.04 18.64
N LEU A 190 -12.74 -4.78 18.35
CA LEU A 190 -11.97 -3.96 19.28
C LEU A 190 -12.65 -3.78 20.64
N LYS A 191 -13.98 -3.74 20.66
CA LYS A 191 -14.77 -3.63 21.92
C LYS A 191 -14.98 -5.01 22.56
N LEU A 192 -15.39 -6.00 21.78
CA LEU A 192 -15.80 -7.32 22.25
C LEU A 192 -14.60 -8.19 22.69
N LYS A 193 -13.44 -8.02 22.04
CA LYS A 193 -12.20 -8.76 22.28
C LYS A 193 -11.05 -7.83 22.66
N HIS A 194 -11.36 -6.82 23.47
CA HIS A 194 -10.44 -5.71 23.77
C HIS A 194 -9.11 -6.19 24.35
N ALA A 195 -9.13 -7.14 25.27
CA ALA A 195 -7.91 -7.65 25.93
C ALA A 195 -6.98 -8.33 24.92
N GLU A 196 -7.52 -9.25 24.12
CA GLU A 196 -6.76 -10.04 23.15
C GLU A 196 -6.21 -9.12 22.02
N VAL A 197 -7.03 -8.19 21.54
CA VAL A 197 -6.61 -7.22 20.50
C VAL A 197 -5.52 -6.28 21.03
N THR A 198 -5.66 -5.79 22.26
CA THR A 198 -4.68 -4.89 22.89
C THR A 198 -3.36 -5.61 23.15
N GLU A 199 -3.41 -6.87 23.61
CA GLU A 199 -2.21 -7.71 23.77
C GLU A 199 -1.47 -7.88 22.44
N LEU A 200 -2.21 -8.23 21.36
CA LEU A 200 -1.66 -8.40 20.02
C LEU A 200 -0.98 -7.09 19.54
N ILE A 201 -1.67 -5.94 19.65
CA ILE A 201 -1.13 -4.64 19.27
C ILE A 201 0.16 -4.34 20.05
N THR A 202 0.16 -4.60 21.35
CA THR A 202 1.30 -4.31 22.24
C THR A 202 2.51 -5.14 21.86
N LYS A 203 2.34 -6.45 21.66
CA LYS A 203 3.42 -7.37 21.27
C LYS A 203 3.98 -7.02 19.89
N LEU A 204 3.12 -6.76 18.91
CA LEU A 204 3.57 -6.38 17.56
C LEU A 204 4.26 -5.02 17.57
N ARG A 205 3.79 -4.04 18.33
CA ARG A 205 4.42 -2.73 18.47
C ARG A 205 5.83 -2.81 19.04
N ALA A 206 6.06 -3.69 20.00
CA ALA A 206 7.37 -3.90 20.60
C ALA A 206 8.43 -4.34 19.57
N VAL A 207 8.05 -5.21 18.63
CA VAL A 207 8.98 -5.74 17.61
C VAL A 207 9.05 -4.85 16.36
N SER A 208 8.01 -4.08 16.04
CA SER A 208 7.97 -3.18 14.87
C SER A 208 8.91 -1.99 15.03
N ARG A 209 9.05 -1.43 16.24
CA ARG A 209 9.96 -0.30 16.54
C ARG A 209 11.44 -0.63 16.28
N VAL A 210 11.83 -1.90 16.37
CA VAL A 210 13.22 -2.35 16.12
C VAL A 210 13.52 -2.38 14.61
N ALA A 211 12.52 -2.55 13.76
CA ALA A 211 12.69 -2.65 12.31
C ALA A 211 12.86 -1.29 11.61
N THR A 212 12.41 -0.19 12.21
CA THR A 212 12.51 1.17 11.65
C THR A 212 13.91 1.77 11.65
N GLY A 213 14.90 1.14 12.29
CA GLY A 213 16.30 1.58 12.29
C GLY A 213 17.10 1.28 11.01
N SER A 214 16.53 0.56 10.04
CA SER A 214 17.27 0.16 8.83
C SER A 214 16.38 0.22 7.59
N ARG A 215 16.50 1.28 6.81
CA ARG A 215 15.93 1.65 5.52
C ARG A 215 14.72 2.58 5.59
N ALA A 216 14.96 3.83 5.94
CA ALA A 216 14.08 4.92 5.57
C ALA A 216 14.11 5.06 4.02
N THR A 217 13.01 4.74 3.34
CA THR A 217 12.79 5.22 1.97
C THR A 217 12.82 6.75 2.01
N ALA A 218 13.49 7.39 1.05
CA ALA A 218 13.54 8.85 0.98
C ALA A 218 12.12 9.43 1.13
N PRO A 219 11.95 10.49 1.94
CA PRO A 219 10.62 11.10 2.13
C PRO A 219 10.07 11.54 0.77
N CYS A 220 8.75 11.38 0.58
CA CYS A 220 8.02 12.00 -0.51
C CYS A 220 8.11 13.53 -0.32
N GLU A 221 9.12 14.17 -0.88
CA GLU A 221 9.13 15.64 -0.92
C GLU A 221 8.08 16.11 -1.94
N PRO A 222 7.16 17.00 -1.56
CA PRO A 222 6.29 17.64 -2.53
C PRO A 222 7.17 18.41 -3.52
N SER A 223 7.02 18.12 -4.82
CA SER A 223 7.74 18.86 -5.87
C SER A 223 7.51 20.35 -5.65
N ARG A 224 8.59 21.09 -5.38
CA ARG A 224 8.55 22.56 -5.29
C ARG A 224 8.04 23.06 -6.64
N GLY A 225 6.87 23.69 -6.61
CA GLY A 225 6.23 24.25 -7.80
C GLY A 225 7.25 24.98 -8.67
N VAL A 226 7.22 24.69 -9.95
CA VAL A 226 8.02 25.36 -10.97
C VAL A 226 7.85 26.87 -10.79
N ARG A 227 8.88 27.55 -10.29
CA ARG A 227 8.90 29.01 -10.21
C ARG A 227 8.83 29.51 -11.65
N ARG A 228 7.71 30.15 -12.01
CA ARG A 228 7.61 30.95 -13.22
C ARG A 228 8.69 32.03 -13.18
N THR A 229 9.79 31.82 -13.87
CA THR A 229 10.74 32.89 -14.16
C THR A 229 10.13 33.80 -15.20
N GLY A 230 9.37 34.80 -14.76
CA GLY A 230 8.93 35.89 -15.57
C GLY A 230 10.14 36.73 -15.96
N LYS A 231 10.68 36.55 -17.16
CA LYS A 231 11.55 37.54 -17.79
C LYS A 231 10.70 38.78 -18.06
N ARG A 232 10.87 39.82 -17.26
CA ARG A 232 10.48 41.17 -17.61
C ARG A 232 11.50 41.66 -18.64
N THR A 233 11.12 41.69 -19.90
CA THR A 233 11.78 42.54 -20.94
C THR A 233 11.40 43.99 -20.64
N ARG A 234 12.39 44.79 -20.25
CA ARG A 234 12.30 46.26 -20.33
C ARG A 234 12.63 46.68 -21.77
N THR A 235 11.72 47.38 -22.35
CA THR A 235 11.96 48.38 -23.40
C THR A 235 11.68 49.74 -22.80
#